data_53a8a73c21ff2a5fe5813c52f61678f2
#
_entry.id   53a8a73c21ff2a5fe5813c52f61678f2
#
_cell.length_a   1.000
_cell.length_b   1.000
_cell.length_c   1.000
_cell.angle_alpha   90.00
_cell.angle_beta   90.00
_cell.angle_gamma   90.00
#
_symmetry.space_group_name_H-M   'P 1'
#
loop_
_entity.id
_entity.type
_entity.pdbx_description
1 polymer ?
#
loop_
_entity_poly.entity_id
_entity_poly.type
_entity_poly.pdbx_seq_one_letter_code
_entity_poly.pdbx_strand_id
1 'polypeptide(L)'
;MARSIRSPKLETRSARLRLPIRWKPYPVRVAPGVRLAYRRNETAGRWSVIVANGKGGNWMKGFAIADDYEDANGNEVLDFWQAQDRARALARGGNEVEDGGKPITVSGALDAYEANLNARGGDVANVARVRCHLTPALKARAVALLTARELERWRNGLAKKLTAGSINRTANAFRAALNLAADTDERIATRRAWEVGLQAIPDAVVSRNVILPTEQVRGVVAAAYAVSEPFGLLVETAATTGARIGQLARLEVRDLQASRGLPRLMMPSSRKGKGQKKITRRPVPIPEGLAVRLRHAGKHRPGNAPLLIKPGDEPWTKSDHTRPFKRAAKSAGLDPTVVTMYALRHSHIVNQIVAGLPIRVIAATCDTSVAMIERTYSEHITDHTDDLTRSALVDFTQPTAKNVLPLARGAR
;
A
#
# COMPACT_ATOMS: atom_id res chain seq x y z
N MET A 1 -5.25 -9.04 44.71
CA MET A 1 -6.65 -9.34 44.29
C MET A 1 -7.43 -8.04 44.22
N ALA A 2 -8.03 -7.70 43.07
CA ALA A 2 -8.85 -6.50 42.93
C ALA A 2 -10.16 -6.70 43.74
N ARG A 3 -10.49 -5.77 44.62
CA ARG A 3 -11.66 -5.82 45.48
C ARG A 3 -12.95 -5.88 44.63
N SER A 4 -13.72 -6.97 44.70
CA SER A 4 -15.00 -7.08 44.00
C SER A 4 -15.99 -6.06 44.56
N ILE A 5 -16.67 -5.34 43.68
CA ILE A 5 -17.60 -4.27 44.06
C ILE A 5 -19.02 -4.84 44.08
N ARG A 6 -19.73 -4.65 45.18
CA ARG A 6 -21.09 -5.12 45.35
C ARG A 6 -22.12 -4.16 44.77
N SER A 7 -23.20 -4.70 44.24
CA SER A 7 -24.36 -3.93 43.76
C SER A 7 -25.65 -4.72 44.00
N PRO A 8 -26.36 -4.47 45.07
CA PRO A 8 -27.59 -5.23 45.42
C PRO A 8 -28.63 -5.28 44.27
N LYS A 9 -28.58 -4.29 43.36
CA LYS A 9 -29.49 -4.22 42.20
C LYS A 9 -29.09 -5.11 41.04
N LEU A 10 -27.82 -5.54 40.94
CA LEU A 10 -27.29 -6.23 39.76
C LEU A 10 -26.68 -7.61 40.05
N GLU A 11 -26.43 -7.94 41.32
CA GLU A 11 -25.72 -9.16 41.70
C GLU A 11 -26.50 -10.44 41.39
N THR A 12 -27.83 -10.41 41.58
CA THR A 12 -28.69 -11.59 41.41
C THR A 12 -29.65 -11.45 40.23
N ARG A 13 -30.00 -12.58 39.61
CA ARG A 13 -30.99 -12.64 38.52
C ARG A 13 -32.32 -11.99 38.96
N SER A 14 -32.83 -12.34 40.15
CA SER A 14 -34.08 -11.82 40.67
C SER A 14 -34.01 -10.31 40.91
N ALA A 15 -32.91 -9.75 41.35
CA ALA A 15 -32.73 -8.32 41.48
C ALA A 15 -32.74 -7.60 40.13
N ARG A 16 -32.04 -8.16 39.14
CA ARG A 16 -32.00 -7.59 37.78
C ARG A 16 -33.36 -7.67 37.08
N LEU A 17 -34.10 -8.77 37.25
CA LEU A 17 -35.43 -8.96 36.67
C LEU A 17 -36.49 -8.03 37.24
N ARG A 18 -36.30 -7.47 38.45
CA ARG A 18 -37.17 -6.45 39.06
C ARG A 18 -36.91 -5.03 38.54
N LEU A 19 -35.80 -4.81 37.79
CA LEU A 19 -35.49 -3.48 37.29
C LEU A 19 -36.41 -3.11 36.12
N PRO A 20 -36.91 -1.85 36.05
CA PRO A 20 -37.65 -1.38 34.88
C PRO A 20 -36.85 -1.48 33.58
N ILE A 21 -37.53 -1.84 32.48
CA ILE A 21 -36.99 -1.78 31.13
C ILE A 21 -36.82 -0.31 30.74
N ARG A 22 -35.62 0.11 30.38
CA ARG A 22 -35.32 1.47 29.97
C ARG A 22 -34.15 1.55 29.00
N TRP A 23 -34.13 2.63 28.20
CA TRP A 23 -33.03 2.89 27.26
C TRP A 23 -31.65 3.05 27.92
N LYS A 24 -31.57 3.80 29.04
CA LYS A 24 -30.32 4.00 29.77
C LYS A 24 -29.98 2.77 30.61
N PRO A 25 -28.78 2.17 30.46
CA PRO A 25 -28.40 1.03 31.28
C PRO A 25 -28.18 1.41 32.75
N TYR A 26 -28.12 0.43 33.62
CA TYR A 26 -27.84 0.54 35.05
C TYR A 26 -26.32 0.42 35.27
N PRO A 27 -25.59 1.52 35.55
CA PRO A 27 -24.14 1.46 35.72
C PRO A 27 -23.74 1.18 37.17
N VAL A 28 -22.63 0.43 37.34
CA VAL A 28 -21.93 0.29 38.61
C VAL A 28 -20.41 0.54 38.35
N ARG A 29 -19.78 1.32 39.21
CA ARG A 29 -18.35 1.62 39.10
C ARG A 29 -17.56 0.38 39.54
N VAL A 30 -16.70 -0.16 38.63
CA VAL A 30 -15.93 -1.37 38.90
C VAL A 30 -14.42 -1.11 39.01
N ALA A 31 -13.98 0.06 38.51
CA ALA A 31 -12.59 0.57 38.65
C ALA A 31 -12.60 2.09 38.43
N PRO A 32 -11.51 2.83 38.73
CA PRO A 32 -11.36 4.23 38.35
C PRO A 32 -11.58 4.41 36.83
N GLY A 33 -12.55 5.26 36.45
CA GLY A 33 -12.91 5.49 35.05
C GLY A 33 -13.66 4.36 34.34
N VAL A 34 -13.92 3.22 35.01
CA VAL A 34 -14.59 2.05 34.42
C VAL A 34 -15.89 1.73 35.16
N ARG A 35 -16.96 1.59 34.39
CA ARG A 35 -18.29 1.17 34.90
C ARG A 35 -18.75 -0.06 34.13
N LEU A 36 -19.22 -1.08 34.86
CA LEU A 36 -20.03 -2.15 34.31
C LEU A 36 -21.48 -1.58 34.18
N ALA A 37 -22.16 -1.84 33.10
CA ALA A 37 -23.50 -1.39 32.86
C ALA A 37 -24.37 -2.55 32.40
N TYR A 38 -25.51 -2.72 33.07
CA TYR A 38 -26.54 -3.71 32.74
C TYR A 38 -27.70 -3.03 32.03
N ARG A 39 -28.18 -3.56 30.92
CA ARG A 39 -29.40 -3.15 30.26
C ARG A 39 -30.44 -4.24 30.40
N ARG A 40 -31.55 -3.90 31.05
CA ARG A 40 -32.72 -4.76 31.10
C ARG A 40 -33.45 -4.69 29.76
N ASN A 41 -33.66 -5.85 29.12
CA ASN A 41 -34.46 -6.00 27.90
C ASN A 41 -35.74 -6.82 28.19
N GLU A 42 -36.63 -6.93 27.23
CA GLU A 42 -37.80 -7.86 27.28
C GLU A 42 -37.32 -9.31 27.32
N THR A 43 -36.24 -9.62 26.61
CA THR A 43 -35.49 -10.89 26.65
C THR A 43 -34.34 -10.79 27.64
N ALA A 44 -33.31 -11.60 27.49
CA ALA A 44 -32.12 -11.55 28.33
C ALA A 44 -31.44 -10.17 28.29
N GLY A 45 -31.05 -9.69 29.46
CA GLY A 45 -30.31 -8.43 29.59
C GLY A 45 -28.92 -8.50 28.98
N ARG A 46 -28.30 -7.34 28.80
CA ARG A 46 -26.94 -7.23 28.23
C ARG A 46 -25.99 -6.52 29.15
N TRP A 47 -24.81 -7.09 29.28
CA TRP A 47 -23.66 -6.47 29.92
C TRP A 47 -22.90 -5.58 28.94
N SER A 48 -22.52 -4.40 29.43
CA SER A 48 -21.70 -3.43 28.69
C SER A 48 -20.66 -2.83 29.60
N VAL A 49 -19.51 -2.45 29.05
CA VAL A 49 -18.52 -1.66 29.75
C VAL A 49 -18.60 -0.20 29.31
N ILE A 50 -18.51 0.72 30.26
CA ILE A 50 -18.41 2.15 30.04
C ILE A 50 -17.06 2.61 30.57
N VAL A 51 -16.25 3.23 29.73
CA VAL A 51 -14.91 3.72 30.12
C VAL A 51 -14.80 5.20 29.81
N ALA A 52 -14.32 5.96 30.79
CA ALA A 52 -14.05 7.40 30.66
C ALA A 52 -12.79 7.61 29.80
N ASN A 53 -12.85 8.58 28.88
CA ASN A 53 -11.72 8.92 27.99
C ASN A 53 -10.73 9.92 28.62
N GLY A 54 -10.90 10.28 29.89
CA GLY A 54 -10.06 11.27 30.59
C GLY A 54 -10.25 12.73 30.15
N LYS A 55 -11.16 13.00 29.19
CA LYS A 55 -11.44 14.34 28.64
C LYS A 55 -12.93 14.70 28.65
N GLY A 56 -13.65 14.22 29.68
CA GLY A 56 -15.09 14.50 29.86
C GLY A 56 -16.04 13.63 29.04
N GLY A 57 -15.57 12.77 28.14
CA GLY A 57 -16.36 11.82 27.37
C GLY A 57 -16.28 10.39 27.89
N ASN A 58 -17.28 9.56 27.53
CA ASN A 58 -17.31 8.13 27.81
C ASN A 58 -17.57 7.35 26.52
N TRP A 59 -17.04 6.14 26.42
CA TRP A 59 -17.48 5.19 25.40
C TRP A 59 -18.09 3.96 26.09
N MET A 60 -18.97 3.27 25.37
CA MET A 60 -19.70 2.09 25.85
C MET A 60 -19.59 0.97 24.82
N LYS A 61 -19.33 -0.27 25.28
CA LYS A 61 -19.30 -1.49 24.47
C LYS A 61 -20.08 -2.59 25.17
N GLY A 62 -21.11 -3.15 24.49
CA GLY A 62 -21.75 -4.38 24.89
C GLY A 62 -20.82 -5.58 24.62
N PHE A 63 -20.74 -6.54 25.56
CA PHE A 63 -19.78 -7.65 25.44
C PHE A 63 -20.35 -9.03 25.80
N ALA A 64 -21.48 -9.12 26.54
CA ALA A 64 -22.07 -10.39 26.90
C ALA A 64 -23.57 -10.26 27.16
N ILE A 65 -24.24 -11.41 27.17
CA ILE A 65 -25.62 -11.58 27.63
C ILE A 65 -25.57 -11.79 29.14
N ALA A 66 -26.57 -11.28 29.88
CA ALA A 66 -26.67 -11.55 31.29
C ALA A 66 -27.36 -12.90 31.53
N ASP A 67 -26.94 -13.58 32.57
CA ASP A 67 -27.51 -14.87 33.03
C ASP A 67 -28.92 -14.76 33.60
N ASP A 68 -29.77 -13.94 32.99
CA ASP A 68 -31.12 -13.65 33.48
C ASP A 68 -32.07 -14.85 33.34
N TYR A 69 -31.93 -15.63 32.29
CA TYR A 69 -32.75 -16.79 31.95
C TYR A 69 -31.95 -18.08 31.69
N GLU A 70 -30.65 -17.96 31.39
CA GLU A 70 -29.75 -19.08 31.16
C GLU A 70 -28.63 -19.05 32.21
N ASP A 71 -27.98 -20.19 32.46
CA ASP A 71 -26.84 -20.24 33.34
C ASP A 71 -25.58 -19.67 32.71
N ALA A 72 -24.83 -18.97 33.54
CA ALA A 72 -23.56 -18.37 33.07
C ALA A 72 -22.60 -19.45 32.60
N ASN A 73 -22.12 -19.31 31.35
CA ASN A 73 -21.15 -20.23 30.71
C ASN A 73 -19.73 -19.68 30.69
N GLY A 74 -19.50 -18.50 31.28
CA GLY A 74 -18.19 -17.86 31.34
C GLY A 74 -17.71 -17.21 30.02
N ASN A 75 -18.46 -17.35 28.92
CA ASN A 75 -18.08 -16.83 27.59
C ASN A 75 -19.11 -15.85 27.02
N GLU A 76 -20.26 -16.33 26.59
CA GLU A 76 -21.33 -15.52 25.98
C GLU A 76 -22.36 -15.06 27.01
N VAL A 77 -22.68 -15.92 27.96
CA VAL A 77 -23.60 -15.64 29.08
C VAL A 77 -22.80 -15.50 30.36
N LEU A 78 -22.86 -14.33 31.01
CA LEU A 78 -22.05 -14.02 32.18
C LEU A 78 -22.95 -13.62 33.35
N ASP A 79 -22.58 -14.10 34.56
CA ASP A 79 -23.08 -13.58 35.81
C ASP A 79 -22.49 -12.19 36.12
N PHE A 80 -22.95 -11.58 37.23
CA PHE A 80 -22.49 -10.26 37.63
C PHE A 80 -20.97 -10.19 37.92
N TRP A 81 -20.40 -11.24 38.51
CA TRP A 81 -19.00 -11.26 38.91
C TRP A 81 -18.11 -11.47 37.69
N GLN A 82 -18.42 -12.43 36.84
CA GLN A 82 -17.78 -12.66 35.57
C GLN A 82 -17.83 -11.41 34.68
N ALA A 83 -18.97 -10.75 34.65
CA ALA A 83 -19.13 -9.51 33.90
C ALA A 83 -18.30 -8.36 34.47
N GLN A 84 -18.08 -8.27 35.78
CA GLN A 84 -17.13 -7.30 36.36
C GLN A 84 -15.71 -7.55 35.91
N ASP A 85 -15.27 -8.80 35.99
CA ASP A 85 -13.91 -9.16 35.60
C ASP A 85 -13.70 -8.95 34.11
N ARG A 86 -14.66 -9.34 33.29
CA ARG A 86 -14.63 -9.08 31.84
C ARG A 86 -14.66 -7.58 31.51
N ALA A 87 -15.42 -6.77 32.23
CA ALA A 87 -15.43 -5.32 32.05
C ALA A 87 -14.11 -4.67 32.42
N ARG A 88 -13.46 -5.14 33.53
CA ARG A 88 -12.11 -4.69 33.90
C ARG A 88 -11.08 -5.10 32.88
N ALA A 89 -11.12 -6.35 32.40
CA ALA A 89 -10.24 -6.86 31.37
C ALA A 89 -10.38 -6.04 30.05
N LEU A 90 -11.61 -5.80 29.60
CA LEU A 90 -11.87 -4.99 28.42
C LEU A 90 -11.40 -3.54 28.57
N ALA A 91 -11.55 -2.96 29.77
CA ALA A 91 -11.08 -1.61 30.05
C ALA A 91 -9.55 -1.51 30.08
N ARG A 92 -8.86 -2.61 30.42
CA ARG A 92 -7.39 -2.74 30.39
C ARG A 92 -6.88 -3.17 29.01
N GLY A 93 -7.77 -3.51 28.07
CA GLY A 93 -7.40 -3.92 26.72
C GLY A 93 -7.36 -5.42 26.47
N GLY A 94 -7.92 -6.27 27.34
CA GLY A 94 -8.03 -7.73 27.13
C GLY A 94 -7.78 -8.59 28.37
N ASN A 95 -7.62 -9.90 28.20
CA ASN A 95 -7.46 -10.87 29.28
C ASN A 95 -6.18 -10.61 30.12
N GLU A 96 -6.25 -10.97 31.40
CA GLU A 96 -5.15 -10.78 32.36
C GLU A 96 -3.83 -11.42 31.88
N VAL A 97 -2.84 -10.58 31.64
CA VAL A 97 -1.44 -10.95 31.75
C VAL A 97 -0.83 -10.06 32.83
N GLU A 98 -0.02 -10.62 33.67
CA GLU A 98 0.54 -10.09 34.93
C GLU A 98 1.37 -8.79 34.82
N ASP A 99 1.44 -8.16 33.67
CA ASP A 99 2.17 -6.92 33.49
C ASP A 99 1.20 -5.74 33.28
N GLY A 100 1.13 -4.84 34.27
CA GLY A 100 0.21 -3.68 34.37
C GLY A 100 0.41 -2.60 33.29
N GLY A 101 0.79 -2.94 32.08
CA GLY A 101 1.02 -2.03 30.95
C GLY A 101 -0.26 -1.32 30.53
N LYS A 102 -0.13 -0.01 30.20
CA LYS A 102 -1.23 0.80 29.63
C LYS A 102 -1.73 0.15 28.34
N PRO A 103 -3.06 0.17 28.08
CA PRO A 103 -3.62 -0.35 26.83
C PRO A 103 -2.95 0.31 25.61
N ILE A 104 -2.58 -0.49 24.62
CA ILE A 104 -2.03 0.05 23.38
C ILE A 104 -3.08 0.91 22.69
N THR A 105 -2.80 2.20 22.53
CA THR A 105 -3.65 3.13 21.79
C THR A 105 -3.40 3.01 20.28
N VAL A 106 -4.30 3.55 19.44
CA VAL A 106 -4.08 3.66 18.00
C VAL A 106 -2.79 4.45 17.70
N SER A 107 -2.47 5.48 18.48
CA SER A 107 -1.19 6.19 18.34
C SER A 107 -0.02 5.28 18.63
N GLY A 108 -0.04 4.56 19.76
CA GLY A 108 1.03 3.62 20.13
C GLY A 108 1.21 2.48 19.10
N ALA A 109 0.11 1.97 18.54
CA ALA A 109 0.16 0.98 17.46
C ALA A 109 0.86 1.54 16.19
N LEU A 110 0.61 2.80 15.85
CA LEU A 110 1.28 3.47 14.73
C LEU A 110 2.75 3.76 15.02
N ASP A 111 3.10 4.11 16.26
CA ASP A 111 4.49 4.33 16.67
C ASP A 111 5.30 3.02 16.61
N ALA A 112 4.73 1.92 17.09
CA ALA A 112 5.33 0.58 16.98
C ALA A 112 5.47 0.13 15.53
N TYR A 113 4.48 0.41 14.69
CA TYR A 113 4.53 0.08 13.27
C TYR A 113 5.57 0.91 12.51
N GLU A 114 5.75 2.18 12.86
CA GLU A 114 6.81 3.03 12.31
C GLU A 114 8.20 2.50 12.66
N ALA A 115 8.43 2.15 13.93
CA ALA A 115 9.67 1.52 14.37
C ALA A 115 9.96 0.21 13.62
N ASN A 116 8.94 -0.64 13.45
CA ASN A 116 9.04 -1.87 12.67
C ASN A 116 9.38 -1.62 11.19
N LEU A 117 8.76 -0.59 10.57
CA LEU A 117 9.08 -0.19 9.19
C LEU A 117 10.53 0.29 9.08
N ASN A 118 11.00 1.12 10.02
CA ASN A 118 12.39 1.59 10.05
C ASN A 118 13.38 0.43 10.16
N ALA A 119 13.15 -0.50 11.08
CA ALA A 119 14.02 -1.66 11.29
C ALA A 119 14.16 -2.56 10.05
N ARG A 120 13.10 -2.68 9.23
CA ARG A 120 13.10 -3.50 8.00
C ARG A 120 13.30 -2.71 6.71
N GLY A 121 13.62 -1.40 6.78
CA GLY A 121 13.79 -0.53 5.62
C GLY A 121 12.50 -0.31 4.81
N GLY A 122 11.34 -0.30 5.48
CA GLY A 122 10.03 -0.04 4.87
C GLY A 122 9.75 1.45 4.66
N ASP A 123 8.65 1.76 3.94
CA ASP A 123 8.26 3.15 3.67
C ASP A 123 7.44 3.74 4.84
N VAL A 124 8.08 4.54 5.68
CA VAL A 124 7.46 5.22 6.82
C VAL A 124 6.39 6.24 6.43
N ALA A 125 6.38 6.71 5.16
CA ALA A 125 5.33 7.58 4.67
C ALA A 125 3.94 6.93 4.76
N ASN A 126 3.86 5.60 4.86
CA ASN A 126 2.61 4.89 5.11
C ASN A 126 2.00 5.25 6.46
N VAL A 127 2.82 5.40 7.50
CA VAL A 127 2.36 5.81 8.84
C VAL A 127 1.94 7.27 8.86
N ALA A 128 2.76 8.16 8.31
CA ALA A 128 2.44 9.58 8.20
C ALA A 128 1.09 9.81 7.49
N ARG A 129 0.83 9.04 6.41
CA ARG A 129 -0.44 9.07 5.67
C ARG A 129 -1.64 8.69 6.54
N VAL A 130 -1.50 7.71 7.43
CA VAL A 130 -2.59 7.37 8.36
C VAL A 130 -2.76 8.47 9.41
N ARG A 131 -1.65 8.91 10.03
CA ARG A 131 -1.67 9.90 11.12
C ARG A 131 -2.35 11.22 10.73
N CYS A 132 -2.17 11.71 9.49
CA CYS A 132 -2.75 12.97 9.04
C CYS A 132 -4.29 12.91 8.88
N HIS A 133 -4.86 11.70 8.82
CA HIS A 133 -6.31 11.51 8.66
C HIS A 133 -7.00 11.03 9.94
N LEU A 134 -6.28 10.77 11.03
CA LEU A 134 -6.86 10.37 12.31
C LEU A 134 -7.24 11.57 13.16
N THR A 135 -8.44 11.53 13.73
CA THR A 135 -8.86 12.50 14.74
C THR A 135 -8.12 12.28 16.07
N PRO A 136 -7.97 13.31 16.93
CA PRO A 136 -7.38 13.15 18.25
C PRO A 136 -8.06 12.08 19.09
N ALA A 137 -9.39 11.98 19.01
CA ALA A 137 -10.18 10.98 19.74
C ALA A 137 -9.85 9.55 19.28
N LEU A 138 -9.69 9.33 17.95
CA LEU A 138 -9.35 8.01 17.43
C LEU A 138 -7.88 7.64 17.73
N LYS A 139 -6.96 8.60 17.72
CA LYS A 139 -5.55 8.39 18.10
C LYS A 139 -5.40 7.92 19.56
N ALA A 140 -6.20 8.48 20.46
CA ALA A 140 -6.20 8.13 21.90
C ALA A 140 -6.98 6.85 22.21
N ARG A 141 -7.69 6.26 21.24
CA ARG A 141 -8.51 5.08 21.43
C ARG A 141 -7.64 3.85 21.65
N ALA A 142 -7.99 3.00 22.64
CA ALA A 142 -7.35 1.69 22.78
C ALA A 142 -7.71 0.78 21.61
N VAL A 143 -6.72 0.08 21.03
CA VAL A 143 -6.92 -0.81 19.88
C VAL A 143 -7.93 -1.92 20.16
N ALA A 144 -7.85 -2.52 21.34
CA ALA A 144 -8.78 -3.57 21.79
C ALA A 144 -10.27 -3.14 21.80
N LEU A 145 -10.54 -1.84 21.71
CA LEU A 145 -11.88 -1.25 21.83
C LEU A 145 -12.39 -0.67 20.52
N LEU A 146 -11.65 -0.84 19.44
CA LEU A 146 -12.07 -0.43 18.10
C LEU A 146 -13.28 -1.27 17.66
N THR A 147 -14.25 -0.62 17.04
CA THR A 147 -15.40 -1.27 16.42
C THR A 147 -15.39 -1.16 14.92
N ALA A 148 -15.94 -2.15 14.22
CA ALA A 148 -16.03 -2.12 12.77
C ALA A 148 -16.75 -0.87 12.26
N ARG A 149 -17.86 -0.50 12.90
CA ARG A 149 -18.67 0.68 12.51
C ARG A 149 -17.90 2.00 12.68
N GLU A 150 -17.05 2.12 13.71
CA GLU A 150 -16.23 3.31 13.92
C GLU A 150 -15.16 3.44 12.83
N LEU A 151 -14.47 2.34 12.50
CA LEU A 151 -13.46 2.29 11.46
C LEU A 151 -14.04 2.50 10.05
N GLU A 152 -15.20 1.92 9.79
CA GLU A 152 -15.94 2.12 8.53
C GLU A 152 -16.35 3.59 8.36
N ARG A 153 -16.90 4.21 9.40
CA ARG A 153 -17.24 5.64 9.37
C ARG A 153 -16.03 6.51 9.12
N TRP A 154 -14.89 6.21 9.76
CA TRP A 154 -13.64 6.91 9.49
C TRP A 154 -13.20 6.73 8.03
N ARG A 155 -13.15 5.49 7.52
CA ARG A 155 -12.79 5.19 6.13
C ARG A 155 -13.68 5.93 5.13
N ASN A 156 -14.98 5.85 5.32
CA ASN A 156 -15.96 6.49 4.43
C ASN A 156 -15.85 8.02 4.47
N GLY A 157 -15.52 8.59 5.64
CA GLY A 157 -15.27 10.03 5.79
C GLY A 157 -14.08 10.53 4.97
N LEU A 158 -13.13 9.68 4.60
CA LEU A 158 -11.99 10.04 3.75
C LEU A 158 -12.40 10.34 2.29
N ALA A 159 -13.54 9.85 1.82
CA ALA A 159 -14.02 10.06 0.45
C ALA A 159 -14.22 11.54 0.08
N LYS A 160 -14.40 12.40 1.08
CA LYS A 160 -14.46 13.87 0.87
C LYS A 160 -13.13 14.49 0.42
N LYS A 161 -12.01 13.80 0.63
CA LYS A 161 -10.66 14.35 0.39
C LYS A 161 -9.75 13.45 -0.44
N LEU A 162 -10.08 12.17 -0.56
CA LEU A 162 -9.21 11.17 -1.17
C LEU A 162 -9.97 10.36 -2.22
N THR A 163 -9.25 9.92 -3.25
CA THR A 163 -9.75 8.91 -4.20
C THR A 163 -9.84 7.54 -3.54
N ALA A 164 -10.70 6.65 -4.05
CA ALA A 164 -10.88 5.29 -3.55
C ALA A 164 -9.55 4.50 -3.43
N GLY A 165 -8.66 4.62 -4.42
CA GLY A 165 -7.33 3.99 -4.36
C GLY A 165 -6.43 4.55 -3.26
N SER A 166 -6.53 5.85 -2.96
CA SER A 166 -5.80 6.48 -1.84
C SER A 166 -6.38 6.08 -0.49
N ILE A 167 -7.72 5.95 -0.39
CA ILE A 167 -8.41 5.43 0.80
C ILE A 167 -7.95 4.01 1.08
N ASN A 168 -7.97 3.12 0.09
CA ASN A 168 -7.54 1.73 0.23
C ASN A 168 -6.09 1.63 0.69
N ARG A 169 -5.19 2.46 0.14
CA ARG A 169 -3.78 2.51 0.56
C ARG A 169 -3.64 2.95 2.02
N THR A 170 -4.40 3.95 2.44
CA THR A 170 -4.39 4.47 3.81
C THR A 170 -4.98 3.45 4.79
N ALA A 171 -6.11 2.82 4.44
CA ALA A 171 -6.75 1.78 5.22
C ALA A 171 -5.87 0.53 5.37
N ASN A 172 -5.16 0.11 4.31
CA ASN A 172 -4.22 -1.01 4.36
C ASN A 172 -3.03 -0.73 5.28
N ALA A 173 -2.49 0.49 5.28
CA ALA A 173 -1.42 0.88 6.20
C ALA A 173 -1.92 0.90 7.66
N PHE A 174 -3.13 1.39 7.90
CA PHE A 174 -3.74 1.38 9.22
C PHE A 174 -4.01 -0.05 9.70
N ARG A 175 -4.58 -0.91 8.85
CA ARG A 175 -4.77 -2.34 9.15
C ARG A 175 -3.46 -3.03 9.51
N ALA A 176 -2.37 -2.73 8.79
CA ALA A 176 -1.07 -3.31 9.09
C ALA A 176 -0.53 -2.91 10.48
N ALA A 177 -0.75 -1.66 10.91
CA ALA A 177 -0.39 -1.21 12.25
C ALA A 177 -1.24 -1.88 13.33
N LEU A 178 -2.54 -2.03 13.10
CA LEU A 178 -3.45 -2.71 14.04
C LEU A 178 -3.16 -4.21 14.14
N ASN A 179 -2.80 -4.85 13.03
CA ASN A 179 -2.37 -6.26 13.02
C ASN A 179 -1.08 -6.44 13.84
N LEU A 180 -0.07 -5.58 13.64
CA LEU A 180 1.15 -5.65 14.42
C LEU A 180 0.88 -5.50 15.92
N ALA A 181 0.00 -4.56 16.30
CA ALA A 181 -0.39 -4.40 17.71
C ALA A 181 -1.06 -5.66 18.26
N ALA A 182 -1.94 -6.31 17.48
CA ALA A 182 -2.60 -7.55 17.87
C ALA A 182 -1.68 -8.78 17.84
N ASP A 183 -0.60 -8.75 17.07
CA ASP A 183 0.43 -9.80 17.06
C ASP A 183 1.36 -9.70 18.29
N THR A 184 1.49 -8.50 18.86
CA THR A 184 2.39 -8.23 20.01
C THR A 184 1.67 -8.13 21.34
N ASP A 185 0.34 -8.01 21.36
CA ASP A 185 -0.46 -7.89 22.59
C ASP A 185 -1.70 -8.80 22.49
N GLU A 186 -1.65 -9.94 23.18
CA GLU A 186 -2.73 -10.94 23.20
C GLU A 186 -4.06 -10.41 23.75
N ARG A 187 -4.01 -9.30 24.50
CA ARG A 187 -5.21 -8.60 24.98
C ARG A 187 -6.08 -8.03 23.85
N ILE A 188 -5.51 -7.93 22.63
CA ILE A 188 -6.19 -7.38 21.44
C ILE A 188 -6.81 -8.52 20.63
N ALA A 189 -7.97 -9.00 21.04
CA ALA A 189 -8.71 -10.07 20.36
C ALA A 189 -9.63 -9.58 19.22
N THR A 190 -9.71 -8.28 18.97
CA THR A 190 -10.75 -7.65 18.12
C THR A 190 -10.36 -7.49 16.65
N ARG A 191 -9.53 -8.38 16.06
CA ARG A 191 -9.08 -8.28 14.65
C ARG A 191 -10.25 -8.14 13.66
N ARG A 192 -11.36 -8.83 13.92
CA ARG A 192 -12.57 -8.75 13.10
C ARG A 192 -13.08 -7.32 12.90
N ALA A 193 -12.85 -6.43 13.88
CA ALA A 193 -13.30 -5.04 13.79
C ALA A 193 -12.66 -4.28 12.62
N TRP A 194 -11.36 -4.44 12.39
CA TRP A 194 -10.69 -3.76 11.27
C TRP A 194 -10.64 -4.57 9.99
N GLU A 195 -10.79 -5.88 10.04
CA GLU A 195 -11.03 -6.68 8.84
C GLU A 195 -12.28 -6.21 8.10
N VAL A 196 -13.37 -6.00 8.85
CA VAL A 196 -14.64 -5.52 8.31
C VAL A 196 -14.62 -3.99 8.11
N GLY A 197 -14.26 -3.21 9.13
CA GLY A 197 -14.35 -1.75 9.10
C GLY A 197 -13.39 -1.08 8.12
N LEU A 198 -12.23 -1.70 7.85
CA LEU A 198 -11.24 -1.22 6.88
C LEU A 198 -11.23 -2.05 5.58
N GLN A 199 -12.35 -2.70 5.24
CA GLN A 199 -12.49 -3.42 3.99
C GLN A 199 -12.20 -2.51 2.79
N ALA A 200 -11.52 -3.04 1.78
CA ALA A 200 -11.19 -2.27 0.58
C ALA A 200 -12.44 -1.86 -0.19
N ILE A 201 -12.44 -0.66 -0.73
CA ILE A 201 -13.44 -0.20 -1.69
C ILE A 201 -13.16 -0.95 -3.00
N PRO A 202 -14.13 -1.67 -3.57
CA PRO A 202 -13.96 -2.37 -4.84
C PRO A 202 -13.70 -1.37 -5.98
N ASP A 203 -13.15 -1.83 -7.06
CA ASP A 203 -12.90 -1.09 -8.30
C ASP A 203 -12.17 0.26 -8.13
N ALA A 204 -11.43 0.39 -7.03
CA ALA A 204 -10.74 1.61 -6.63
C ALA A 204 -9.52 1.97 -7.52
N VAL A 205 -9.07 1.04 -8.36
CA VAL A 205 -7.88 1.21 -9.20
C VAL A 205 -8.33 1.46 -10.65
N VAL A 206 -8.61 2.70 -10.97
CA VAL A 206 -8.65 3.10 -12.38
C VAL A 206 -7.19 3.32 -12.81
N SER A 207 -6.65 2.37 -13.57
CA SER A 207 -5.31 2.50 -14.15
C SER A 207 -5.34 3.59 -15.22
N ARG A 208 -4.61 4.68 -15.01
CA ARG A 208 -4.40 5.70 -16.03
C ARG A 208 -3.25 5.24 -16.94
N ASN A 209 -3.53 4.30 -17.82
CA ASN A 209 -2.55 3.84 -18.81
C ASN A 209 -2.54 4.81 -19.97
N VAL A 210 -1.88 5.96 -19.78
CA VAL A 210 -1.69 6.93 -20.88
C VAL A 210 -0.58 6.41 -21.77
N ILE A 211 -0.93 6.08 -23.01
CA ILE A 211 -0.01 5.65 -24.05
C ILE A 211 0.10 6.79 -25.06
N LEU A 212 1.31 7.21 -25.30
CA LEU A 212 1.61 8.29 -26.24
C LEU A 212 2.13 7.67 -27.55
N PRO A 213 1.64 8.11 -28.72
CA PRO A 213 2.26 7.83 -30.00
C PRO A 213 3.73 8.23 -30.03
N THR A 214 4.53 7.57 -30.83
CA THR A 214 6.00 7.80 -30.90
C THR A 214 6.33 9.27 -31.17
N GLU A 215 5.57 9.97 -32.03
CA GLU A 215 5.79 11.39 -32.31
C GLU A 215 5.56 12.28 -31.08
N GLN A 216 4.55 11.98 -30.28
CA GLN A 216 4.31 12.71 -29.04
C GLN A 216 5.41 12.45 -28.01
N VAL A 217 5.94 11.22 -27.95
CA VAL A 217 7.11 10.90 -27.10
C VAL A 217 8.32 11.71 -27.56
N ARG A 218 8.57 11.80 -28.87
CA ARG A 218 9.64 12.65 -29.43
C ARG A 218 9.47 14.12 -29.06
N GLY A 219 8.23 14.64 -29.19
CA GLY A 219 7.90 16.02 -28.80
C GLY A 219 8.18 16.30 -27.33
N VAL A 220 7.81 15.38 -26.43
CA VAL A 220 8.09 15.51 -24.99
C VAL A 220 9.59 15.46 -24.70
N VAL A 221 10.36 14.60 -25.37
CA VAL A 221 11.82 14.52 -25.23
C VAL A 221 12.47 15.83 -25.69
N ALA A 222 12.09 16.34 -26.86
CA ALA A 222 12.58 17.62 -27.36
C ALA A 222 12.26 18.78 -26.41
N ALA A 223 11.01 18.85 -25.93
CA ALA A 223 10.60 19.85 -24.95
C ALA A 223 11.36 19.71 -23.61
N ALA A 224 11.73 18.50 -23.20
CA ALA A 224 12.53 18.28 -22.00
C ALA A 224 13.97 18.79 -22.17
N TYR A 225 14.59 18.60 -23.32
CA TYR A 225 15.89 19.20 -23.65
C TYR A 225 15.82 20.72 -23.69
N ALA A 226 14.74 21.32 -24.16
CA ALA A 226 14.51 22.76 -24.11
C ALA A 226 14.41 23.30 -22.66
N VAL A 227 14.03 22.48 -21.69
CA VAL A 227 14.05 22.86 -20.26
C VAL A 227 15.50 22.89 -19.74
N SER A 228 16.25 21.81 -19.95
CA SER A 228 17.69 21.70 -19.68
C SER A 228 18.23 20.39 -20.24
N GLU A 229 19.51 20.37 -20.63
CA GLU A 229 20.15 19.16 -21.13
C GLU A 229 20.12 18.00 -20.11
N PRO A 230 20.44 18.16 -18.81
CA PRO A 230 20.34 17.09 -17.83
C PRO A 230 18.92 16.52 -17.69
N PHE A 231 17.88 17.36 -17.80
CA PHE A 231 16.51 16.92 -17.75
C PHE A 231 16.08 16.22 -19.03
N GLY A 232 16.48 16.72 -20.20
CA GLY A 232 16.28 16.06 -21.48
C GLY A 232 16.86 14.66 -21.50
N LEU A 233 18.09 14.51 -21.01
CA LEU A 233 18.79 13.22 -20.93
C LEU A 233 18.08 12.23 -20.00
N LEU A 234 17.52 12.69 -18.87
CA LEU A 234 16.69 11.87 -17.97
C LEU A 234 15.42 11.38 -18.70
N VAL A 235 14.72 12.28 -19.39
CA VAL A 235 13.45 11.98 -20.06
C VAL A 235 13.69 11.05 -21.25
N GLU A 236 14.73 11.29 -22.06
CA GLU A 236 15.12 10.41 -23.17
C GLU A 236 15.48 9.02 -22.68
N THR A 237 16.29 8.92 -21.62
CA THR A 237 16.66 7.61 -21.04
C THR A 237 15.41 6.89 -20.52
N ALA A 238 14.44 7.60 -19.92
CA ALA A 238 13.18 7.02 -19.47
C ALA A 238 12.33 6.52 -20.65
N ALA A 239 12.21 7.29 -21.72
CA ALA A 239 11.45 6.93 -22.91
C ALA A 239 12.06 5.72 -23.61
N THR A 240 13.39 5.69 -23.76
CA THR A 240 14.14 4.64 -24.45
C THR A 240 14.13 3.30 -23.69
N THR A 241 14.19 3.33 -22.35
CA THR A 241 14.36 2.12 -21.53
C THR A 241 13.08 1.66 -20.83
N GLY A 242 12.05 2.49 -20.78
CA GLY A 242 10.86 2.24 -19.98
C GLY A 242 11.15 2.14 -18.48
N ALA A 243 12.33 2.52 -18.01
CA ALA A 243 12.74 2.37 -16.61
C ALA A 243 11.96 3.31 -15.68
N ARG A 244 11.80 2.87 -14.43
CA ARG A 244 11.20 3.74 -13.40
C ARG A 244 12.21 4.79 -12.96
N ILE A 245 11.75 5.99 -12.61
CA ILE A 245 12.60 7.09 -12.14
C ILE A 245 13.56 6.66 -11.04
N GLY A 246 13.09 5.87 -10.09
CA GLY A 246 13.95 5.37 -9.02
C GLY A 246 15.04 4.38 -9.47
N GLN A 247 14.96 3.82 -10.67
CA GLN A 247 16.02 3.04 -11.29
C GLN A 247 17.02 3.97 -11.98
N LEU A 248 16.52 4.94 -12.76
CA LEU A 248 17.33 5.95 -13.45
C LEU A 248 18.17 6.77 -12.48
N ALA A 249 17.58 7.19 -11.35
CA ALA A 249 18.28 7.93 -10.29
C ALA A 249 19.42 7.13 -9.60
N ARG A 250 19.46 5.80 -9.79
CA ARG A 250 20.51 4.94 -9.25
C ARG A 250 21.48 4.41 -10.28
N LEU A 251 21.37 4.86 -11.53
CA LEU A 251 22.38 4.56 -12.54
C LEU A 251 23.69 5.24 -12.17
N GLU A 252 24.75 4.48 -12.24
CA GLU A 252 26.12 4.94 -12.04
C GLU A 252 26.84 5.05 -13.38
N VAL A 253 27.90 5.85 -13.48
CA VAL A 253 28.70 6.02 -14.70
C VAL A 253 29.18 4.68 -15.23
N ARG A 254 29.63 3.76 -14.37
CA ARG A 254 30.03 2.40 -14.73
C ARG A 254 28.93 1.51 -15.29
N ASP A 255 27.66 1.89 -15.11
CA ASP A 255 26.53 1.14 -15.65
C ASP A 255 26.33 1.35 -17.16
N LEU A 256 26.96 2.36 -17.74
CA LEU A 256 27.02 2.56 -19.18
C LEU A 256 28.12 1.68 -19.81
N GLN A 257 27.71 0.66 -20.56
CA GLN A 257 28.58 -0.21 -21.34
C GLN A 257 28.39 0.12 -22.80
N ALA A 258 29.33 0.88 -23.36
CA ALA A 258 29.27 1.39 -24.74
C ALA A 258 30.42 0.86 -25.62
N SER A 259 30.99 -0.29 -25.26
CA SER A 259 32.06 -0.93 -26.04
C SER A 259 31.48 -1.79 -27.18
N ARG A 260 32.16 -1.78 -28.34
CA ARG A 260 31.90 -2.66 -29.49
C ARG A 260 30.60 -2.45 -30.25
N GLY A 261 30.06 -1.20 -30.32
CA GLY A 261 28.91 -0.89 -31.18
C GLY A 261 27.55 -1.46 -30.74
N LEU A 262 27.46 -2.03 -29.53
CA LEU A 262 26.26 -2.55 -28.94
C LEU A 262 26.04 -1.94 -27.53
N PRO A 263 25.75 -0.63 -27.47
CA PRO A 263 25.65 0.04 -26.19
C PRO A 263 24.44 -0.44 -25.35
N ARG A 264 24.67 -0.53 -24.05
CA ARG A 264 23.65 -0.94 -23.08
C ARG A 264 23.85 -0.25 -21.75
N LEU A 265 22.75 -0.12 -21.02
CA LEU A 265 22.74 0.29 -19.62
C LEU A 265 22.56 -0.93 -18.73
N MET A 266 23.39 -1.07 -17.71
CA MET A 266 23.23 -2.06 -16.66
C MET A 266 22.19 -1.54 -15.65
N MET A 267 20.92 -1.66 -16.01
CA MET A 267 19.79 -1.09 -15.27
C MET A 267 19.63 -1.73 -13.89
N PRO A 268 19.69 -0.96 -12.78
CA PRO A 268 19.49 -1.50 -11.46
C PRO A 268 18.03 -1.92 -11.24
N SER A 269 17.81 -3.07 -10.58
CA SER A 269 16.47 -3.57 -10.25
C SER A 269 15.71 -2.61 -9.34
N SER A 270 14.37 -2.58 -9.43
CA SER A 270 13.55 -1.77 -8.53
C SER A 270 13.57 -2.32 -7.10
N ARG A 271 13.55 -1.42 -6.10
CA ARG A 271 13.39 -1.80 -4.68
C ARG A 271 11.91 -2.05 -4.38
N LYS A 272 11.27 -3.00 -5.06
CA LYS A 272 9.89 -3.41 -4.77
C LYS A 272 9.89 -4.72 -3.98
N GLY A 273 9.09 -4.81 -2.93
CA GLY A 273 8.87 -6.02 -2.15
C GLY A 273 9.35 -5.93 -0.70
N LYS A 274 9.10 -6.98 0.07
CA LYS A 274 9.49 -7.10 1.49
C LYS A 274 11.02 -7.30 1.60
N GLY A 275 11.65 -6.51 2.46
CA GLY A 275 13.05 -6.64 2.81
C GLY A 275 14.03 -5.85 1.92
N GLN A 276 15.28 -5.75 2.38
CA GLN A 276 16.39 -5.17 1.64
C GLN A 276 16.87 -6.17 0.58
N LYS A 277 16.25 -6.15 -0.61
CA LYS A 277 16.73 -6.96 -1.73
C LYS A 277 18.04 -6.39 -2.27
N LYS A 278 19.03 -7.26 -2.46
CA LYS A 278 20.26 -6.93 -3.17
C LYS A 278 19.89 -6.35 -4.54
N ILE A 279 20.43 -5.17 -4.86
CA ILE A 279 20.23 -4.55 -6.18
C ILE A 279 20.98 -5.40 -7.21
N THR A 280 20.24 -6.01 -8.11
CA THR A 280 20.78 -6.67 -9.29
C THR A 280 20.79 -5.71 -10.47
N ARG A 281 21.71 -5.86 -11.40
CA ARG A 281 21.80 -5.07 -12.63
C ARG A 281 21.49 -5.94 -13.83
N ARG A 282 20.70 -5.41 -14.77
CA ARG A 282 20.28 -6.11 -15.99
C ARG A 282 20.68 -5.29 -17.20
N PRO A 283 21.23 -5.91 -18.26
CA PRO A 283 21.55 -5.22 -19.49
C PRO A 283 20.25 -4.80 -20.20
N VAL A 284 20.17 -3.52 -20.56
CA VAL A 284 19.10 -2.94 -21.37
C VAL A 284 19.77 -2.26 -22.57
N PRO A 285 19.55 -2.73 -23.81
CA PRO A 285 20.10 -2.10 -25.01
C PRO A 285 19.61 -0.66 -25.15
N ILE A 286 20.46 0.22 -25.63
CA ILE A 286 20.16 1.62 -25.95
C ILE A 286 20.70 2.01 -27.30
N PRO A 287 20.12 3.01 -27.99
CA PRO A 287 20.65 3.54 -29.23
C PRO A 287 22.02 4.22 -29.03
N GLU A 288 22.88 4.17 -30.07
CA GLU A 288 24.22 4.76 -30.04
C GLU A 288 24.17 6.27 -29.71
N GLY A 289 23.23 7.02 -30.30
CA GLY A 289 23.07 8.45 -30.04
C GLY A 289 22.84 8.77 -28.56
N LEU A 290 22.05 7.97 -27.86
CA LEU A 290 21.85 8.12 -26.41
C LEU A 290 23.12 7.74 -25.66
N ALA A 291 23.81 6.67 -26.07
CA ALA A 291 25.07 6.24 -25.43
C ALA A 291 26.15 7.32 -25.51
N VAL A 292 26.26 8.01 -26.65
CA VAL A 292 27.22 9.13 -26.84
C VAL A 292 26.87 10.27 -25.85
N ARG A 293 25.62 10.69 -25.76
CA ARG A 293 25.19 11.75 -24.81
C ARG A 293 25.42 11.35 -23.36
N LEU A 294 25.10 10.11 -23.00
CA LEU A 294 25.34 9.60 -21.65
C LEU A 294 26.84 9.53 -21.32
N ARG A 295 27.67 9.13 -22.28
CA ARG A 295 29.12 9.12 -22.11
C ARG A 295 29.66 10.54 -21.92
N HIS A 296 29.20 11.49 -22.71
CA HIS A 296 29.56 12.90 -22.55
C HIS A 296 29.15 13.43 -21.17
N ALA A 297 27.90 13.17 -20.73
CA ALA A 297 27.42 13.55 -19.43
C ALA A 297 28.18 12.89 -18.26
N GLY A 298 28.69 11.67 -18.44
CA GLY A 298 29.50 10.95 -17.44
C GLY A 298 30.99 11.27 -17.47
N LYS A 299 31.46 12.06 -18.44
CA LYS A 299 32.87 12.36 -18.63
C LYS A 299 33.46 13.01 -17.38
N HIS A 300 34.67 12.60 -17.01
CA HIS A 300 35.42 13.08 -15.84
C HIS A 300 34.78 12.78 -14.46
N ARG A 301 33.72 11.98 -14.41
CA ARG A 301 33.14 11.53 -13.14
C ARG A 301 33.58 10.10 -12.82
N PRO A 302 33.79 9.77 -11.52
CA PRO A 302 34.15 8.42 -11.11
C PRO A 302 33.06 7.40 -11.45
N GLY A 303 33.47 6.14 -11.68
CA GLY A 303 32.55 5.08 -12.12
C GLY A 303 31.37 4.82 -11.18
N ASN A 304 31.49 5.11 -9.88
CA ASN A 304 30.42 4.98 -8.87
C ASN A 304 29.59 6.26 -8.69
N ALA A 305 29.90 7.34 -9.41
CA ALA A 305 29.06 8.55 -9.38
C ALA A 305 27.73 8.34 -10.12
N PRO A 306 26.66 9.05 -9.76
CA PRO A 306 25.41 9.02 -10.50
C PRO A 306 25.61 9.36 -11.97
N LEU A 307 25.05 8.55 -12.90
CA LEU A 307 25.15 8.82 -14.34
C LEU A 307 24.24 9.99 -14.75
N LEU A 308 23.04 10.06 -14.21
CA LEU A 308 22.07 11.13 -14.47
C LEU A 308 22.02 12.07 -13.27
N ILE A 309 22.31 13.33 -13.50
CA ILE A 309 22.35 14.39 -12.48
C ILE A 309 21.43 15.52 -12.86
N LYS A 310 21.04 16.34 -11.87
CA LYS A 310 20.32 17.61 -12.05
C LYS A 310 21.29 18.72 -12.40
N PRO A 311 20.79 19.86 -12.88
CA PRO A 311 21.58 21.10 -12.85
C PRO A 311 22.10 21.36 -11.42
N GLY A 312 23.42 21.61 -11.29
CA GLY A 312 24.08 21.76 -9.98
C GLY A 312 24.69 20.46 -9.44
N ASP A 313 24.87 19.44 -10.30
CA ASP A 313 25.57 18.17 -10.02
C ASP A 313 24.95 17.28 -8.94
N GLU A 314 23.70 17.55 -8.56
CA GLU A 314 22.98 16.72 -7.61
C GLU A 314 22.28 15.51 -8.26
N PRO A 315 22.17 14.37 -7.57
CA PRO A 315 21.40 13.23 -8.05
C PRO A 315 19.89 13.54 -8.11
N TRP A 316 19.20 12.95 -9.09
CA TRP A 316 17.75 13.02 -9.15
C TRP A 316 17.11 12.28 -7.98
N THR A 317 16.13 12.92 -7.32
CA THR A 317 15.29 12.28 -6.32
C THR A 317 13.96 11.81 -6.92
N LYS A 318 13.17 11.11 -6.11
CA LYS A 318 11.90 10.51 -6.52
C LYS A 318 10.88 11.50 -7.11
N SER A 319 10.95 12.78 -6.78
CA SER A 319 9.93 13.79 -7.13
C SER A 319 10.41 14.95 -7.99
N ASP A 320 11.72 15.16 -8.10
CA ASP A 320 12.32 16.33 -8.75
C ASP A 320 11.89 16.53 -10.20
N HIS A 321 11.67 15.41 -10.90
CA HIS A 321 11.22 15.38 -12.29
C HIS A 321 9.78 15.88 -12.51
N THR A 322 8.94 15.93 -11.47
CA THR A 322 7.50 16.14 -11.63
C THR A 322 7.14 17.52 -12.18
N ARG A 323 7.75 18.58 -11.63
CA ARG A 323 7.47 19.96 -12.09
C ARG A 323 8.04 20.24 -13.48
N PRO A 324 9.32 19.92 -13.77
CA PRO A 324 9.85 20.12 -15.12
C PRO A 324 9.15 19.26 -16.16
N PHE A 325 8.71 18.03 -15.83
CA PHE A 325 7.96 17.19 -16.76
C PHE A 325 6.60 17.78 -17.13
N LYS A 326 5.88 18.36 -16.18
CA LYS A 326 4.63 19.07 -16.46
C LYS A 326 4.82 20.23 -17.45
N ARG A 327 5.94 20.97 -17.33
CA ARG A 327 6.26 22.05 -18.28
C ARG A 327 6.57 21.48 -19.66
N ALA A 328 7.40 20.45 -19.75
CA ALA A 328 7.73 19.81 -21.02
C ALA A 328 6.50 19.21 -21.72
N ALA A 329 5.63 18.52 -20.98
CA ALA A 329 4.38 17.98 -21.51
C ALA A 329 3.49 19.08 -22.06
N LYS A 330 3.32 20.20 -21.33
CA LYS A 330 2.54 21.37 -21.80
C LYS A 330 3.16 21.98 -23.07
N SER A 331 4.48 22.15 -23.12
CA SER A 331 5.19 22.67 -24.30
C SER A 331 5.07 21.76 -25.51
N ALA A 332 4.94 20.45 -25.28
CA ALA A 332 4.67 19.46 -26.34
C ALA A 332 3.17 19.36 -26.72
N GLY A 333 2.31 20.26 -26.25
CA GLY A 333 0.87 20.26 -26.56
C GLY A 333 0.06 19.20 -25.84
N LEU A 334 0.59 18.59 -24.77
CA LEU A 334 -0.07 17.54 -23.99
C LEU A 334 -0.65 18.09 -22.68
N ASP A 335 -1.74 17.46 -22.20
CA ASP A 335 -2.32 17.80 -20.90
C ASP A 335 -1.43 17.34 -19.75
N PRO A 336 -0.78 18.26 -18.99
CA PRO A 336 0.13 17.92 -17.89
C PRO A 336 -0.59 17.38 -16.65
N THR A 337 -1.94 17.38 -16.62
CA THR A 337 -2.72 16.76 -15.54
C THR A 337 -2.94 15.27 -15.76
N VAL A 338 -2.90 14.85 -17.02
CA VAL A 338 -3.11 13.47 -17.49
C VAL A 338 -1.77 12.80 -17.77
N VAL A 339 -0.90 13.46 -18.56
CA VAL A 339 0.38 12.92 -18.98
C VAL A 339 1.43 13.10 -17.90
N THR A 340 1.95 11.99 -17.41
CA THR A 340 3.05 11.96 -16.42
C THR A 340 4.26 11.26 -17.02
N MET A 341 5.42 11.40 -16.40
CA MET A 341 6.63 10.68 -16.86
C MET A 341 6.45 9.16 -16.90
N TYR A 342 5.47 8.62 -16.17
CA TYR A 342 5.13 7.20 -16.23
C TYR A 342 4.46 6.80 -17.55
N ALA A 343 3.86 7.74 -18.28
CA ALA A 343 3.32 7.52 -19.63
C ALA A 343 4.40 7.06 -20.61
N LEU A 344 5.65 7.57 -20.48
CA LEU A 344 6.78 7.13 -21.32
C LEU A 344 7.03 5.63 -21.16
N ARG A 345 6.92 5.11 -19.94
CA ARG A 345 7.05 3.68 -19.69
C ARG A 345 5.90 2.87 -20.27
N HIS A 346 4.67 3.36 -20.18
CA HIS A 346 3.52 2.71 -20.79
C HIS A 346 3.69 2.64 -22.30
N SER A 347 4.06 3.76 -22.93
CA SER A 347 4.33 3.84 -24.39
C SER A 347 5.47 2.92 -24.80
N HIS A 348 6.58 2.87 -24.05
CA HIS A 348 7.70 1.98 -24.33
C HIS A 348 7.28 0.50 -24.31
N ILE A 349 6.50 0.07 -23.29
CA ILE A 349 6.02 -1.30 -23.18
C ILE A 349 5.10 -1.64 -24.35
N VAL A 350 4.13 -0.77 -24.65
CA VAL A 350 3.19 -0.98 -25.77
C VAL A 350 3.93 -1.02 -27.10
N ASN A 351 4.88 -0.13 -27.35
CA ASN A 351 5.69 -0.15 -28.57
C ASN A 351 6.47 -1.47 -28.72
N GLN A 352 6.97 -2.06 -27.64
CA GLN A 352 7.63 -3.36 -27.69
C GLN A 352 6.62 -4.51 -27.96
N ILE A 353 5.41 -4.43 -27.40
CA ILE A 353 4.35 -5.41 -27.68
C ILE A 353 3.95 -5.34 -29.16
N VAL A 354 3.70 -4.16 -29.67
CA VAL A 354 3.36 -3.91 -31.09
C VAL A 354 4.49 -4.34 -32.04
N ALA A 355 5.75 -4.19 -31.60
CA ALA A 355 6.90 -4.68 -32.37
C ALA A 355 7.09 -6.22 -32.27
N GLY A 356 6.19 -6.94 -31.64
CA GLY A 356 6.22 -8.42 -31.57
C GLY A 356 7.26 -9.00 -30.61
N LEU A 357 7.83 -8.20 -29.68
CA LEU A 357 8.77 -8.75 -28.72
C LEU A 357 8.08 -9.72 -27.75
N PRO A 358 8.69 -10.86 -27.42
CA PRO A 358 8.11 -11.79 -26.44
C PRO A 358 7.88 -11.11 -25.08
N ILE A 359 6.69 -11.31 -24.49
CA ILE A 359 6.29 -10.66 -23.24
C ILE A 359 7.30 -10.91 -22.11
N ARG A 360 7.95 -12.08 -22.08
CA ARG A 360 9.00 -12.39 -21.10
C ARG A 360 10.23 -11.49 -21.25
N VAL A 361 10.60 -11.12 -22.48
CA VAL A 361 11.71 -10.20 -22.75
C VAL A 361 11.34 -8.80 -22.29
N ILE A 362 10.13 -8.34 -22.63
CA ILE A 362 9.60 -7.04 -22.16
C ILE A 362 9.54 -7.00 -20.63
N ALA A 363 9.05 -8.05 -19.99
CA ALA A 363 9.01 -8.14 -18.53
C ALA A 363 10.41 -8.06 -17.91
N ALA A 364 11.39 -8.74 -18.49
CA ALA A 364 12.77 -8.73 -18.02
C ALA A 364 13.42 -7.35 -18.19
N THR A 365 13.35 -6.74 -19.37
CA THR A 365 13.97 -5.43 -19.65
C THR A 365 13.32 -4.30 -18.86
N CYS A 366 12.00 -4.31 -18.72
CA CYS A 366 11.23 -3.31 -17.98
C CYS A 366 11.15 -3.57 -16.47
N ASP A 367 11.82 -4.60 -15.93
CA ASP A 367 11.79 -4.97 -14.50
C ASP A 367 10.37 -5.07 -13.96
N THR A 368 9.55 -5.89 -14.59
CA THR A 368 8.17 -6.18 -14.18
C THR A 368 7.88 -7.68 -14.33
N SER A 369 6.69 -8.14 -13.99
CA SER A 369 6.27 -9.53 -14.20
C SER A 369 5.41 -9.66 -15.46
N VAL A 370 5.44 -10.85 -16.07
CA VAL A 370 4.57 -11.21 -17.19
C VAL A 370 3.10 -10.93 -16.83
N ALA A 371 2.64 -11.42 -15.67
CA ALA A 371 1.27 -11.19 -15.19
C ALA A 371 0.90 -9.70 -15.04
N MET A 372 1.87 -8.82 -14.75
CA MET A 372 1.61 -7.38 -14.74
C MET A 372 1.45 -6.79 -16.13
N ILE A 373 2.21 -7.28 -17.11
CA ILE A 373 2.05 -6.84 -18.51
C ILE A 373 0.71 -7.32 -19.04
N GLU A 374 0.38 -8.59 -18.89
CA GLU A 374 -0.89 -9.16 -19.32
C GLU A 374 -2.08 -8.42 -18.70
N ARG A 375 -2.08 -8.21 -17.39
CA ARG A 375 -3.16 -7.48 -16.71
C ARG A 375 -3.31 -6.04 -17.15
N THR A 376 -2.19 -5.36 -17.50
CA THR A 376 -2.19 -3.92 -17.74
C THR A 376 -2.34 -3.56 -19.21
N TYR A 377 -1.90 -4.45 -20.10
CA TYR A 377 -1.79 -4.19 -21.56
C TYR A 377 -2.42 -5.29 -22.42
N SER A 378 -3.33 -6.11 -21.83
CA SER A 378 -3.99 -7.21 -22.56
C SER A 378 -4.66 -6.77 -23.86
N GLU A 379 -5.30 -5.62 -23.86
CA GLU A 379 -5.93 -5.03 -25.04
C GLU A 379 -4.91 -4.87 -26.21
N HIS A 380 -3.71 -4.38 -25.93
CA HIS A 380 -2.68 -4.20 -26.95
C HIS A 380 -2.00 -5.50 -27.36
N ILE A 381 -2.12 -6.55 -26.57
CA ILE A 381 -1.62 -7.88 -26.94
C ILE A 381 -2.56 -8.53 -27.95
N THR A 382 -3.86 -8.36 -27.77
CA THR A 382 -4.89 -9.01 -28.63
C THR A 382 -5.02 -8.31 -29.99
N ASP A 383 -4.87 -6.99 -30.06
CA ASP A 383 -5.07 -6.22 -31.30
C ASP A 383 -4.10 -6.58 -32.44
N HIS A 384 -2.95 -7.20 -32.12
CA HIS A 384 -1.94 -7.60 -33.11
C HIS A 384 -1.84 -9.11 -33.32
N THR A 385 -2.75 -9.89 -32.72
CA THR A 385 -2.71 -11.35 -32.78
C THR A 385 -2.89 -11.86 -34.22
N ASP A 386 -3.73 -11.22 -35.00
CA ASP A 386 -4.02 -11.61 -36.40
C ASP A 386 -2.79 -11.48 -37.29
N ASP A 387 -2.10 -10.35 -37.25
CA ASP A 387 -0.90 -10.10 -38.08
C ASP A 387 0.25 -11.03 -37.69
N LEU A 388 0.48 -11.20 -36.39
CA LEU A 388 1.49 -12.14 -35.88
C LEU A 388 1.15 -13.57 -36.24
N THR A 389 -0.12 -13.98 -36.12
CA THR A 389 -0.58 -15.32 -36.51
C THR A 389 -0.41 -15.55 -38.00
N ARG A 390 -0.80 -14.58 -38.83
CA ARG A 390 -0.62 -14.65 -40.28
C ARG A 390 0.85 -14.77 -40.70
N SER A 391 1.74 -14.04 -40.06
CA SER A 391 3.19 -14.09 -40.31
C SER A 391 3.82 -15.46 -39.94
N ALA A 392 3.18 -16.19 -39.03
CA ALA A 392 3.61 -17.51 -38.57
C ALA A 392 2.93 -18.68 -39.31
N LEU A 393 1.92 -18.40 -40.18
CA LEU A 393 1.25 -19.44 -40.97
C LEU A 393 2.22 -20.04 -42.00
N VAL A 394 2.28 -21.34 -42.04
CA VAL A 394 3.02 -22.10 -43.05
C VAL A 394 2.06 -22.62 -44.08
N ASP A 395 2.19 -22.27 -45.33
CA ASP A 395 1.47 -22.89 -46.44
C ASP A 395 2.14 -24.21 -46.85
N PHE A 396 1.57 -25.30 -46.37
CA PHE A 396 2.07 -26.66 -46.68
C PHE A 396 1.86 -27.08 -48.13
N THR A 397 1.10 -26.33 -48.91
CA THR A 397 0.86 -26.61 -50.32
C THR A 397 1.94 -26.03 -51.25
N GLN A 398 2.78 -25.11 -50.75
CA GLN A 398 3.90 -24.53 -51.50
C GLN A 398 5.18 -25.35 -51.27
N PRO A 399 6.01 -25.59 -52.31
CA PRO A 399 7.27 -26.29 -52.12
C PRO A 399 8.21 -25.42 -51.27
N THR A 400 8.78 -26.02 -50.21
CA THR A 400 9.67 -25.39 -49.25
C THR A 400 10.82 -24.66 -49.94
N ALA A 401 10.84 -23.32 -49.83
CA ALA A 401 12.06 -22.57 -50.08
C ALA A 401 13.16 -23.07 -49.12
N LYS A 402 14.38 -23.23 -49.62
CA LYS A 402 15.56 -23.86 -48.95
C LYS A 402 16.10 -23.08 -47.73
N ASN A 403 15.25 -22.70 -46.80
CA ASN A 403 15.69 -21.95 -45.61
C ASN A 403 15.23 -22.64 -44.31
N VAL A 404 15.58 -23.92 -44.16
CA VAL A 404 15.57 -24.56 -42.85
C VAL A 404 16.91 -24.20 -42.18
N LEU A 405 16.89 -23.20 -41.31
CA LEU A 405 18.01 -22.95 -40.40
C LEU A 405 18.02 -24.07 -39.34
N PRO A 406 19.11 -24.88 -39.24
CA PRO A 406 19.18 -25.87 -38.18
C PRO A 406 19.19 -25.17 -36.82
N LEU A 407 18.37 -25.64 -35.91
CA LEU A 407 18.44 -25.26 -34.51
C LEU A 407 19.86 -25.57 -34.00
N ALA A 408 20.64 -24.52 -33.73
CA ALA A 408 21.93 -24.68 -33.10
C ALA A 408 21.72 -25.36 -31.74
N ARG A 409 22.17 -26.63 -31.61
CA ARG A 409 22.26 -27.30 -30.32
C ARG A 409 23.19 -26.48 -29.44
N GLY A 410 22.64 -25.90 -28.37
CA GLY A 410 23.44 -25.18 -27.36
C GLY A 410 24.55 -26.11 -26.87
N ALA A 411 25.78 -25.65 -27.01
CA ALA A 411 26.92 -26.25 -26.33
C ALA A 411 26.65 -26.21 -24.80
N ARG A 412 26.89 -27.34 -24.17
CA ARG A 412 26.83 -27.53 -22.70
C ARG A 412 27.87 -26.70 -21.99
#